data_5b72b1ddc2e631ff6543b16807775514
#
_entry.id   5b72b1ddc2e631ff6543b16807775514
#
_cell.length_a   1.000
_cell.length_b   1.000
_cell.length_c   1.000
_cell.angle_alpha   90.00
_cell.angle_beta   90.00
_cell.angle_gamma   90.00
#
_symmetry.space_group_name_H-M   'P 1'
#
loop_
_entity.id
_entity.type
_entity.pdbx_description
1 polymer ?
#
loop_
_entity_poly.entity_id
_entity_poly.type
_entity_poly.pdbx_seq_one_letter_code
_entity_poly.pdbx_strand_id
1 'polypeptide(L)'
;MIIEQLQQQYQSARRRHKRKILLFQVLLLIGILLFWQLATQFRLLDPLIFSSPQAVATLFMTKLTDGSLLPHVGITLLETVIGFLLGTLFGTLLAIFLWASKSAAAVLDPYLVVLNAMPKVAIGPMILVVFGPNMLAVIVMGVLISVIISTIVIFSAFLQVNENYLKVMQLFHATKYETFRHVVLPASMPTIISTLKVNVGLSWVGVIVGEFLVSSKGLGYLIISGFQVFNFTLVFLALVMIVVLATLMYKAVELVERRILGK
;
A
#
# COMPACT_ATOMS: atom_id res chain seq x y z
N MET A 1 -29.76 31.54 -15.62
CA MET A 1 -29.45 32.53 -14.57
C MET A 1 -29.59 31.96 -13.15
N ILE A 2 -30.82 31.56 -12.68
CA ILE A 2 -31.02 31.05 -11.32
C ILE A 2 -30.25 29.73 -11.07
N ILE A 3 -30.28 28.79 -12.01
CA ILE A 3 -29.57 27.49 -11.91
C ILE A 3 -28.04 27.68 -11.84
N GLU A 4 -27.51 28.59 -12.63
CA GLU A 4 -26.09 28.94 -12.63
C GLU A 4 -25.64 29.57 -11.31
N GLN A 5 -26.45 30.46 -10.74
CA GLN A 5 -26.20 31.06 -9.42
C GLN A 5 -26.21 30.01 -8.30
N LEU A 6 -27.19 29.10 -8.30
CA LEU A 6 -27.28 28.00 -7.34
C LEU A 6 -26.07 27.06 -7.49
N GLN A 7 -25.65 26.76 -8.71
CA GLN A 7 -24.48 25.92 -8.99
C GLN A 7 -23.18 26.59 -8.54
N GLN A 8 -23.02 27.88 -8.74
CA GLN A 8 -21.88 28.65 -8.23
C GLN A 8 -21.87 28.74 -6.72
N GLN A 9 -23.01 28.96 -6.08
CA GLN A 9 -23.11 28.91 -4.59
C GLN A 9 -22.76 27.55 -4.02
N TYR A 10 -23.29 26.47 -4.61
CA TYR A 10 -22.95 25.11 -4.20
C TYR A 10 -21.45 24.80 -4.36
N GLN A 11 -20.86 25.16 -5.49
CA GLN A 11 -19.43 24.98 -5.74
C GLN A 11 -18.58 25.80 -4.77
N SER A 12 -18.96 27.03 -4.46
CA SER A 12 -18.25 27.90 -3.52
C SER A 12 -18.32 27.36 -2.10
N ALA A 13 -19.51 26.91 -1.67
CA ALA A 13 -19.71 26.26 -0.37
C ALA A 13 -18.88 24.97 -0.24
N ARG A 14 -18.86 24.13 -1.29
CA ARG A 14 -18.06 22.90 -1.37
C ARG A 14 -16.55 23.20 -1.31
N ARG A 15 -16.09 24.26 -2.00
CA ARG A 15 -14.68 24.69 -1.95
C ARG A 15 -14.30 25.22 -0.56
N ARG A 16 -15.17 26.01 0.08
CA ARG A 16 -14.96 26.50 1.46
C ARG A 16 -14.89 25.34 2.45
N HIS A 17 -15.79 24.34 2.33
CA HIS A 17 -15.78 23.16 3.17
C HIS A 17 -14.48 22.34 2.99
N LYS A 18 -14.05 22.10 1.76
CA LYS A 18 -12.77 21.40 1.48
C LYS A 18 -11.57 22.16 2.05
N ARG A 19 -11.55 23.50 1.91
CA ARG A 19 -10.46 24.32 2.49
C ARG A 19 -10.43 24.25 4.01
N LYS A 20 -11.60 24.27 4.68
CA LYS A 20 -11.68 24.10 6.14
C LYS A 20 -11.14 22.73 6.57
N ILE A 21 -11.55 21.64 5.88
CA ILE A 21 -11.04 20.30 6.18
C ILE A 21 -9.50 20.27 6.02
N LEU A 22 -8.97 20.78 4.92
CA LEU A 22 -7.53 20.85 4.70
C LEU A 22 -6.82 21.67 5.79
N LEU A 23 -7.38 22.79 6.19
CA LEU A 23 -6.84 23.62 7.27
C LEU A 23 -6.78 22.82 8.59
N PHE A 24 -7.87 22.12 8.96
CA PHE A 24 -7.87 21.28 10.17
C PHE A 24 -6.85 20.13 10.10
N GLN A 25 -6.70 19.50 8.93
CA GLN A 25 -5.69 18.44 8.71
C GLN A 25 -4.27 18.98 8.89
N VAL A 26 -3.97 20.16 8.33
CA VAL A 26 -2.66 20.80 8.47
C VAL A 26 -2.43 21.25 9.91
N LEU A 27 -3.43 21.85 10.57
CA LEU A 27 -3.33 22.25 11.98
C LEU A 27 -3.10 21.06 12.91
N LEU A 28 -3.80 19.94 12.64
CA LEU A 28 -3.60 18.69 13.39
C LEU A 28 -2.16 18.17 13.23
N LEU A 29 -1.66 18.13 12.00
CA LEU A 29 -0.29 17.69 11.72
C LEU A 29 0.74 18.59 12.43
N ILE A 30 0.58 19.90 12.29
CA ILE A 30 1.45 20.88 12.98
C ILE A 30 1.34 20.70 14.50
N GLY A 31 0.13 20.52 15.05
CA GLY A 31 -0.09 20.29 16.46
C GLY A 31 0.63 19.04 16.97
N ILE A 32 0.58 17.93 16.23
CA ILE A 32 1.30 16.69 16.57
C ILE A 32 2.82 16.92 16.56
N LEU A 33 3.35 17.59 15.54
CA LEU A 33 4.79 17.87 15.45
C LEU A 33 5.27 18.82 16.54
N LEU A 34 4.49 19.85 16.86
CA LEU A 34 4.79 20.78 17.95
C LEU A 34 4.72 20.08 19.30
N PHE A 35 3.68 19.27 19.54
CA PHE A 35 3.58 18.48 20.77
C PHE A 35 4.79 17.55 20.92
N TRP A 36 5.19 16.83 19.89
CA TRP A 36 6.38 15.98 19.91
C TRP A 36 7.65 16.78 20.21
N GLN A 37 7.86 17.92 19.53
CA GLN A 37 9.01 18.80 19.76
C GLN A 37 9.06 19.33 21.21
N LEU A 38 7.94 19.81 21.72
CA LEU A 38 7.86 20.36 23.07
C LEU A 38 7.99 19.27 24.14
N ALA A 39 7.37 18.12 23.94
CA ALA A 39 7.45 16.99 24.87
C ALA A 39 8.88 16.49 25.05
N THR A 40 9.67 16.45 23.96
CA THR A 40 11.09 16.07 24.04
C THR A 40 11.95 17.21 24.61
N GLN A 41 11.65 18.46 24.27
CA GLN A 41 12.40 19.63 24.79
C GLN A 41 12.20 19.81 26.29
N PHE A 42 10.99 19.65 26.82
CA PHE A 42 10.68 19.69 28.25
C PHE A 42 11.03 18.41 29.01
N ARG A 43 11.64 17.40 28.30
CA ARG A 43 11.98 16.08 28.86
C ARG A 43 10.80 15.30 29.44
N LEU A 44 9.58 15.57 28.95
CA LEU A 44 8.41 14.73 29.21
C LEU A 44 8.57 13.36 28.50
N LEU A 45 9.25 13.37 27.36
CA LEU A 45 9.70 12.19 26.64
C LEU A 45 11.23 12.21 26.63
N ASP A 46 11.84 11.03 26.82
CA ASP A 46 13.31 10.89 26.76
C ASP A 46 13.81 11.20 25.34
N PRO A 47 14.62 12.26 25.13
CA PRO A 47 15.11 12.61 23.80
C PRO A 47 15.98 11.54 23.15
N LEU A 48 16.62 10.65 23.92
CA LEU A 48 17.41 9.55 23.39
C LEU A 48 16.52 8.50 22.71
N ILE A 49 15.35 8.22 23.30
CA ILE A 49 14.43 7.18 22.79
C ILE A 49 13.46 7.76 21.76
N PHE A 50 12.87 8.92 22.06
CA PHE A 50 11.82 9.49 21.22
C PHE A 50 12.32 10.48 20.17
N SER A 51 13.63 10.86 20.22
CA SER A 51 14.21 11.84 19.32
C SER A 51 13.40 13.17 19.32
N SER A 52 13.54 13.99 18.30
CA SER A 52 12.72 15.19 18.08
C SER A 52 12.58 15.49 16.60
N PRO A 53 11.52 16.18 16.15
CA PRO A 53 11.38 16.66 14.78
C PRO A 53 12.60 17.42 14.27
N GLN A 54 13.18 18.26 15.11
CA GLN A 54 14.39 19.02 14.78
C GLN A 54 15.59 18.11 14.56
N ALA A 55 15.84 17.11 15.43
CA ALA A 55 16.94 16.18 15.28
C ALA A 55 16.79 15.31 14.02
N VAL A 56 15.56 14.87 13.75
CA VAL A 56 15.24 14.11 12.52
C VAL A 56 15.48 14.96 11.26
N ALA A 57 15.04 16.23 11.26
CA ALA A 57 15.26 17.14 10.13
C ALA A 57 16.76 17.44 9.90
N THR A 58 17.52 17.63 10.97
CA THR A 58 18.97 17.83 10.88
C THR A 58 19.65 16.59 10.31
N LEU A 59 19.33 15.39 10.82
CA LEU A 59 19.88 14.13 10.32
C LEU A 59 19.49 13.88 8.86
N PHE A 60 18.26 14.22 8.48
CA PHE A 60 17.81 14.15 7.08
C PHE A 60 18.69 15.00 6.17
N MET A 61 18.94 16.27 6.53
CA MET A 61 19.78 17.16 5.74
C MET A 61 21.22 16.63 5.63
N THR A 62 21.79 16.17 6.76
CA THR A 62 23.14 15.58 6.76
C THR A 62 23.23 14.38 5.82
N LYS A 63 22.28 13.42 5.96
CA LYS A 63 22.29 12.19 5.14
C LYS A 63 21.89 12.42 3.68
N LEU A 64 21.23 13.52 3.38
CA LEU A 64 20.94 13.94 2.02
C LEU A 64 22.16 14.56 1.36
N THR A 65 22.91 15.42 2.08
CA THR A 65 24.10 16.10 1.57
C THR A 65 25.29 15.16 1.41
N ASP A 66 25.45 14.19 2.30
CA ASP A 66 26.48 13.15 2.20
C ASP A 66 26.12 12.04 1.20
N GLY A 67 24.89 12.04 0.67
CA GLY A 67 24.39 11.07 -0.30
C GLY A 67 24.08 9.68 0.25
N SER A 68 24.24 9.46 1.57
CA SER A 68 24.06 8.13 2.18
C SER A 68 22.60 7.67 2.24
N LEU A 69 21.63 8.59 2.22
CA LEU A 69 20.19 8.27 2.27
C LEU A 69 19.64 7.72 0.95
N LEU A 70 20.10 8.27 -0.17
CA LEU A 70 19.54 7.98 -1.51
C LEU A 70 19.58 6.50 -1.91
N PRO A 71 20.69 5.75 -1.68
CA PRO A 71 20.72 4.33 -1.99
C PRO A 71 19.68 3.51 -1.20
N HIS A 72 19.46 3.85 0.08
CA HIS A 72 18.44 3.17 0.91
C HIS A 72 17.03 3.45 0.41
N VAL A 73 16.72 4.71 0.13
CA VAL A 73 15.42 5.11 -0.45
C VAL A 73 15.18 4.43 -1.80
N GLY A 74 16.19 4.43 -2.68
CA GLY A 74 16.07 3.85 -4.02
C GLY A 74 15.80 2.35 -4.00
N ILE A 75 16.50 1.60 -3.14
CA ILE A 75 16.32 0.15 -3.02
C ILE A 75 14.93 -0.18 -2.48
N THR A 76 14.52 0.41 -1.34
CA THR A 76 13.19 0.16 -0.78
C THR A 76 12.08 0.51 -1.76
N LEU A 77 12.22 1.63 -2.49
CA LEU A 77 11.22 2.04 -3.47
C LEU A 77 11.16 1.04 -4.64
N LEU A 78 12.29 0.58 -5.15
CA LEU A 78 12.37 -0.40 -6.22
C LEU A 78 11.73 -1.73 -5.81
N GLU A 79 12.11 -2.27 -4.64
CA GLU A 79 11.57 -3.50 -4.09
C GLU A 79 10.05 -3.40 -3.88
N THR A 80 9.58 -2.27 -3.34
CA THR A 80 8.15 -2.02 -3.10
C THR A 80 7.37 -1.93 -4.41
N VAL A 81 7.88 -1.22 -5.41
CA VAL A 81 7.20 -1.10 -6.71
C VAL A 81 7.13 -2.46 -7.42
N ILE A 82 8.22 -3.23 -7.42
CA ILE A 82 8.23 -4.57 -8.02
C ILE A 82 7.29 -5.50 -7.24
N GLY A 83 7.38 -5.52 -5.90
CA GLY A 83 6.50 -6.32 -5.05
C GLY A 83 5.02 -5.99 -5.25
N PHE A 84 4.69 -4.69 -5.34
CA PHE A 84 3.35 -4.21 -5.63
C PHE A 84 2.83 -4.66 -7.00
N LEU A 85 3.62 -4.47 -8.06
CA LEU A 85 3.22 -4.83 -9.42
C LEU A 85 3.04 -6.33 -9.58
N LEU A 86 4.01 -7.12 -9.15
CA LEU A 86 3.94 -8.58 -9.22
C LEU A 86 2.86 -9.15 -8.32
N GLY A 87 2.73 -8.63 -7.09
CA GLY A 87 1.69 -9.06 -6.15
C GLY A 87 0.28 -8.82 -6.68
N THR A 88 0.05 -7.66 -7.28
CA THR A 88 -1.24 -7.34 -7.91
C THR A 88 -1.48 -8.19 -9.15
N LEU A 89 -0.48 -8.35 -10.00
CA LEU A 89 -0.58 -9.15 -11.22
C LEU A 89 -0.93 -10.62 -10.90
N PHE A 90 -0.12 -11.27 -10.05
CA PHE A 90 -0.34 -12.67 -9.70
C PHE A 90 -1.64 -12.88 -8.92
N GLY A 91 -2.00 -11.95 -8.03
CA GLY A 91 -3.27 -12.00 -7.31
C GLY A 91 -4.48 -11.89 -8.25
N THR A 92 -4.40 -11.00 -9.25
CA THR A 92 -5.44 -10.87 -10.28
C THR A 92 -5.53 -12.12 -11.15
N LEU A 93 -4.40 -12.65 -11.62
CA LEU A 93 -4.37 -13.88 -12.43
C LEU A 93 -4.95 -15.08 -11.66
N LEU A 94 -4.61 -15.21 -10.38
CA LEU A 94 -5.13 -16.26 -9.53
C LEU A 94 -6.65 -16.09 -9.30
N ALA A 95 -7.14 -14.88 -9.10
CA ALA A 95 -8.57 -14.61 -9.00
C ALA A 95 -9.33 -14.96 -10.28
N ILE A 96 -8.76 -14.68 -11.47
CA ILE A 96 -9.31 -15.08 -12.77
C ILE A 96 -9.36 -16.61 -12.88
N PHE A 97 -8.29 -17.29 -12.50
CA PHE A 97 -8.23 -18.75 -12.52
C PHE A 97 -9.31 -19.39 -11.63
N LEU A 98 -9.49 -18.86 -10.40
CA LEU A 98 -10.55 -19.32 -9.49
C LEU A 98 -11.94 -19.08 -10.05
N TRP A 99 -12.19 -17.93 -10.65
CA TRP A 99 -13.46 -17.65 -11.29
C TRP A 99 -13.75 -18.58 -12.48
N ALA A 100 -12.73 -18.90 -13.27
CA ALA A 100 -12.85 -19.78 -14.41
C ALA A 100 -13.14 -21.23 -14.02
N SER A 101 -12.76 -21.68 -12.84
CA SER A 101 -12.92 -23.08 -12.40
C SER A 101 -13.59 -23.17 -11.02
N LYS A 102 -14.88 -23.50 -11.02
CA LYS A 102 -15.63 -23.72 -9.76
C LYS A 102 -15.00 -24.80 -8.86
N SER A 103 -14.44 -25.85 -9.45
CA SER A 103 -13.76 -26.91 -8.70
C SER A 103 -12.47 -26.40 -8.05
N ALA A 104 -11.65 -25.62 -8.79
CA ALA A 104 -10.45 -25.02 -8.23
C ALA A 104 -10.80 -24.04 -7.11
N ALA A 105 -11.84 -23.23 -7.28
CA ALA A 105 -12.32 -22.32 -6.25
C ALA A 105 -12.72 -23.10 -4.97
N ALA A 106 -13.55 -24.12 -5.10
CA ALA A 106 -14.00 -24.92 -3.95
C ALA A 106 -12.85 -25.63 -3.22
N VAL A 107 -11.82 -26.07 -3.96
CA VAL A 107 -10.63 -26.71 -3.36
C VAL A 107 -9.72 -25.69 -2.68
N LEU A 108 -9.50 -24.53 -3.31
CA LEU A 108 -8.52 -23.54 -2.82
C LEU A 108 -9.08 -22.55 -1.79
N ASP A 109 -10.41 -22.39 -1.72
CA ASP A 109 -11.06 -21.46 -0.79
C ASP A 109 -10.61 -21.65 0.68
N PRO A 110 -10.65 -22.85 1.28
CA PRO A 110 -10.20 -23.04 2.66
C PRO A 110 -8.72 -22.74 2.84
N TYR A 111 -7.88 -22.98 1.84
CA TYR A 111 -6.45 -22.65 1.90
C TYR A 111 -6.22 -21.14 1.83
N LEU A 112 -6.97 -20.42 1.02
CA LEU A 112 -6.89 -18.96 0.98
C LEU A 112 -7.30 -18.32 2.30
N VAL A 113 -8.33 -18.85 2.96
CA VAL A 113 -8.75 -18.39 4.29
C VAL A 113 -7.64 -18.60 5.31
N VAL A 114 -7.04 -19.80 5.36
CA VAL A 114 -5.93 -20.13 6.27
C VAL A 114 -4.71 -19.25 5.98
N LEU A 115 -4.29 -19.13 4.72
CA LEU A 115 -3.16 -18.30 4.32
C LEU A 115 -3.37 -16.81 4.64
N ASN A 116 -4.63 -16.34 4.56
CA ASN A 116 -4.95 -14.97 4.96
C ASN A 116 -4.87 -14.77 6.48
N ALA A 117 -5.27 -15.76 7.27
CA ALA A 117 -5.22 -15.71 8.73
C ALA A 117 -3.80 -15.88 9.30
N MET A 118 -2.89 -16.52 8.55
CA MET A 118 -1.50 -16.70 9.00
C MET A 118 -0.78 -15.36 9.19
N PRO A 119 0.04 -15.24 10.26
CA PRO A 119 0.93 -14.09 10.42
C PRO A 119 2.05 -14.15 9.36
N LYS A 120 1.83 -13.40 8.27
CA LYS A 120 2.68 -13.42 7.07
C LYS A 120 4.16 -13.11 7.36
N VAL A 121 4.41 -12.32 8.39
CA VAL A 121 5.76 -12.02 8.89
C VAL A 121 6.51 -13.28 9.36
N ALA A 122 5.79 -14.26 9.92
CA ALA A 122 6.38 -15.49 10.39
C ALA A 122 6.93 -16.39 9.26
N ILE A 123 6.49 -16.17 8.02
CA ILE A 123 6.99 -16.88 6.83
C ILE A 123 8.35 -16.31 6.39
N GLY A 124 8.71 -15.11 6.82
CA GLY A 124 9.94 -14.42 6.42
C GLY A 124 11.21 -15.27 6.53
N PRO A 125 11.51 -15.88 7.69
CA PRO A 125 12.69 -16.75 7.83
C PRO A 125 12.73 -17.91 6.83
N MET A 126 11.57 -18.49 6.47
CA MET A 126 11.51 -19.57 5.48
C MET A 126 11.86 -19.07 4.08
N ILE A 127 11.36 -17.86 3.72
CA ILE A 127 11.69 -17.22 2.43
C ILE A 127 13.19 -17.00 2.33
N LEU A 128 13.84 -16.61 3.44
CA LEU A 128 15.27 -16.42 3.50
C LEU A 128 16.06 -17.70 3.27
N VAL A 129 15.61 -18.80 3.84
CA VAL A 129 16.28 -20.10 3.65
C VAL A 129 16.18 -20.53 2.19
N VAL A 130 15.05 -20.26 1.52
CA VAL A 130 14.81 -20.68 0.12
C VAL A 130 15.52 -19.77 -0.89
N PHE A 131 15.42 -18.45 -0.71
CA PHE A 131 15.91 -17.49 -1.68
C PHE A 131 17.26 -16.85 -1.31
N GLY A 132 17.74 -17.09 -0.09
CA GLY A 132 18.92 -16.44 0.46
C GLY A 132 18.68 -14.99 0.91
N PRO A 133 19.64 -14.39 1.64
CA PRO A 133 19.55 -13.02 2.13
C PRO A 133 19.87 -12.00 1.03
N ASN A 134 18.93 -11.75 0.14
CA ASN A 134 19.09 -10.86 -1.01
C ASN A 134 17.80 -10.10 -1.33
N MET A 135 17.87 -9.17 -2.28
CA MET A 135 16.76 -8.36 -2.76
C MET A 135 15.57 -9.20 -3.24
N LEU A 136 15.82 -10.38 -3.83
CA LEU A 136 14.74 -11.25 -4.30
C LEU A 136 13.86 -11.74 -3.15
N ALA A 137 14.46 -12.11 -2.01
CA ALA A 137 13.72 -12.52 -0.82
C ALA A 137 12.80 -11.39 -0.30
N VAL A 138 13.29 -10.14 -0.31
CA VAL A 138 12.51 -8.96 0.08
C VAL A 138 11.33 -8.73 -0.86
N ILE A 139 11.57 -8.78 -2.18
CA ILE A 139 10.51 -8.66 -3.18
C ILE A 139 9.47 -9.76 -3.02
N VAL A 140 9.89 -11.01 -2.83
CA VAL A 140 8.98 -12.16 -2.61
C VAL A 140 8.12 -11.96 -1.37
N MET A 141 8.65 -11.38 -0.28
CA MET A 141 7.86 -11.01 0.90
C MET A 141 6.75 -10.00 0.53
N GLY A 142 7.07 -8.94 -0.21
CA GLY A 142 6.10 -7.95 -0.68
C GLY A 142 5.03 -8.57 -1.58
N VAL A 143 5.44 -9.46 -2.50
CA VAL A 143 4.54 -10.19 -3.41
C VAL A 143 3.59 -11.09 -2.63
N LEU A 144 4.07 -11.94 -1.73
CA LEU A 144 3.26 -12.90 -1.00
C LEU A 144 2.14 -12.25 -0.18
N ILE A 145 2.45 -11.14 0.50
CA ILE A 145 1.46 -10.41 1.28
C ILE A 145 0.37 -9.84 0.37
N SER A 146 0.75 -9.30 -0.78
CA SER A 146 -0.16 -8.66 -1.73
C SER A 146 -0.99 -9.65 -2.52
N VAL A 147 -0.42 -10.79 -2.96
CA VAL A 147 -1.11 -11.81 -3.78
C VAL A 147 -2.34 -12.35 -3.07
N ILE A 148 -2.21 -12.76 -1.80
CA ILE A 148 -3.30 -13.41 -1.06
C ILE A 148 -4.51 -12.47 -0.97
N ILE A 149 -4.30 -11.23 -0.55
CA ILE A 149 -5.37 -10.24 -0.38
C ILE A 149 -5.97 -9.84 -1.73
N SER A 150 -5.13 -9.60 -2.74
CA SER A 150 -5.60 -9.30 -4.09
C SER A 150 -6.49 -10.41 -4.64
N THR A 151 -6.07 -11.67 -4.48
CA THR A 151 -6.84 -12.83 -4.94
C THR A 151 -8.22 -12.86 -4.29
N ILE A 152 -8.29 -12.74 -2.96
CA ILE A 152 -9.55 -12.81 -2.22
C ILE A 152 -10.49 -11.67 -2.61
N VAL A 153 -9.98 -10.43 -2.64
CA VAL A 153 -10.81 -9.25 -2.92
C VAL A 153 -11.31 -9.24 -4.36
N ILE A 154 -10.44 -9.54 -5.31
CA ILE A 154 -10.80 -9.53 -6.74
C ILE A 154 -11.71 -10.73 -7.07
N PHE A 155 -11.43 -11.91 -6.53
CA PHE A 155 -12.30 -13.07 -6.71
C PHE A 155 -13.69 -12.83 -6.13
N SER A 156 -13.78 -12.25 -4.93
CA SER A 156 -15.06 -11.84 -4.33
C SER A 156 -15.81 -10.83 -5.20
N ALA A 157 -15.12 -9.88 -5.82
CA ALA A 157 -15.74 -8.93 -6.75
C ALA A 157 -16.31 -9.62 -8.00
N PHE A 158 -15.62 -10.64 -8.54
CA PHE A 158 -16.12 -11.43 -9.66
C PHE A 158 -17.40 -12.22 -9.31
N LEU A 159 -17.51 -12.69 -8.06
CA LEU A 159 -18.70 -13.41 -7.59
C LEU A 159 -19.88 -12.47 -7.27
N GLN A 160 -19.63 -11.21 -6.97
CA GLN A 160 -20.66 -10.21 -6.64
C GLN A 160 -21.28 -9.53 -7.87
N VAL A 161 -20.90 -9.91 -9.07
CA VAL A 161 -21.51 -9.40 -10.30
C VAL A 161 -22.98 -9.78 -10.33
N ASN A 162 -23.86 -8.80 -10.64
CA ASN A 162 -25.29 -8.99 -10.65
C ASN A 162 -25.71 -10.14 -11.57
N GLU A 163 -26.44 -11.11 -11.03
CA GLU A 163 -26.88 -12.30 -11.73
C GLU A 163 -27.70 -11.99 -12.99
N ASN A 164 -28.43 -10.87 -13.04
CA ASN A 164 -29.21 -10.49 -14.19
C ASN A 164 -28.34 -10.28 -15.43
N TYR A 165 -27.15 -9.70 -15.27
CA TYR A 165 -26.22 -9.57 -16.39
C TYR A 165 -25.70 -10.93 -16.85
N LEU A 166 -25.46 -11.86 -15.92
CA LEU A 166 -25.03 -13.21 -16.27
C LEU A 166 -26.14 -13.99 -16.98
N LYS A 167 -27.41 -13.83 -16.56
CA LYS A 167 -28.58 -14.43 -17.25
C LYS A 167 -28.74 -13.89 -18.67
N VAL A 168 -28.54 -12.58 -18.88
CA VAL A 168 -28.57 -12.01 -20.24
C VAL A 168 -27.52 -12.66 -21.14
N MET A 169 -26.30 -12.84 -20.65
CA MET A 169 -25.25 -13.52 -21.42
C MET A 169 -25.60 -14.98 -21.74
N GLN A 170 -26.27 -15.67 -20.82
CA GLN A 170 -26.77 -17.03 -21.05
C GLN A 170 -27.85 -17.09 -22.18
N LEU A 171 -28.76 -16.10 -22.20
CA LEU A 171 -29.77 -15.99 -23.26
C LEU A 171 -29.15 -15.77 -24.64
N PHE A 172 -28.02 -15.10 -24.71
CA PHE A 172 -27.23 -14.92 -25.93
C PHE A 172 -26.30 -16.11 -26.23
N HIS A 173 -26.39 -17.22 -25.48
CA HIS A 173 -25.49 -18.38 -25.57
C HIS A 173 -23.99 -18.01 -25.52
N ALA A 174 -23.66 -16.97 -24.79
CA ALA A 174 -22.28 -16.53 -24.66
C ALA A 174 -21.42 -17.56 -23.92
N THR A 175 -20.18 -17.72 -24.37
CA THR A 175 -19.17 -18.55 -23.74
C THR A 175 -18.72 -17.95 -22.38
N LYS A 176 -18.08 -18.77 -21.57
CA LYS A 176 -17.49 -18.28 -20.31
C LYS A 176 -16.52 -17.12 -20.54
N TYR A 177 -15.70 -17.20 -21.58
CA TYR A 177 -14.74 -16.15 -21.92
C TYR A 177 -15.43 -14.84 -22.30
N GLU A 178 -16.47 -14.90 -23.14
CA GLU A 178 -17.27 -13.72 -23.53
C GLU A 178 -17.97 -13.12 -22.32
N THR A 179 -18.57 -13.95 -21.45
CA THR A 179 -19.20 -13.50 -20.21
C THR A 179 -18.19 -12.80 -19.30
N PHE A 180 -16.97 -13.37 -19.16
CA PHE A 180 -15.92 -12.74 -18.39
C PHE A 180 -15.51 -11.40 -18.97
N ARG A 181 -15.18 -11.37 -20.27
CA ARG A 181 -14.63 -10.19 -20.93
C ARG A 181 -15.61 -9.03 -21.01
N HIS A 182 -16.90 -9.32 -21.26
CA HIS A 182 -17.91 -8.29 -21.53
C HIS A 182 -18.74 -7.90 -20.30
N VAL A 183 -18.79 -8.74 -19.26
CA VAL A 183 -19.63 -8.50 -18.07
C VAL A 183 -18.80 -8.51 -16.80
N VAL A 184 -18.15 -9.63 -16.46
CA VAL A 184 -17.52 -9.81 -15.15
C VAL A 184 -16.34 -8.87 -14.96
N LEU A 185 -15.43 -8.83 -15.91
CA LEU A 185 -14.23 -8.00 -15.84
C LEU A 185 -14.59 -6.49 -15.79
N PRO A 186 -15.42 -5.96 -16.72
CA PRO A 186 -15.80 -4.55 -16.66
C PRO A 186 -16.56 -4.17 -15.37
N ALA A 187 -17.48 -5.01 -14.91
CA ALA A 187 -18.23 -4.77 -13.68
C ALA A 187 -17.33 -4.74 -12.43
N SER A 188 -16.25 -5.53 -12.44
CA SER A 188 -15.30 -5.64 -11.32
C SER A 188 -14.13 -4.65 -11.42
N MET A 189 -13.94 -3.94 -12.53
CA MET A 189 -12.84 -2.98 -12.71
C MET A 189 -12.72 -1.95 -11.59
N PRO A 190 -13.81 -1.35 -11.09
CA PRO A 190 -13.70 -0.41 -9.96
C PRO A 190 -13.07 -1.05 -8.73
N THR A 191 -13.42 -2.31 -8.43
CA THR A 191 -12.87 -3.05 -7.29
C THR A 191 -11.40 -3.44 -7.54
N ILE A 192 -11.06 -3.90 -8.74
CA ILE A 192 -9.67 -4.22 -9.11
C ILE A 192 -8.79 -2.98 -8.92
N ILE A 193 -9.23 -1.82 -9.42
CA ILE A 193 -8.47 -0.57 -9.31
C ILE A 193 -8.40 -0.09 -7.85
N SER A 194 -9.47 -0.22 -7.06
CA SER A 194 -9.42 0.14 -5.65
C SER A 194 -8.50 -0.78 -4.83
N THR A 195 -8.36 -2.06 -5.23
CA THR A 195 -7.43 -3.02 -4.63
C THR A 195 -5.97 -2.58 -4.83
N LEU A 196 -5.64 -1.87 -5.90
CA LEU A 196 -4.30 -1.30 -6.09
C LEU A 196 -3.89 -0.42 -4.90
N LYS A 197 -4.79 0.40 -4.37
CA LYS A 197 -4.48 1.27 -3.20
C LYS A 197 -4.18 0.47 -1.94
N VAL A 198 -4.92 -0.61 -1.73
CA VAL A 198 -4.67 -1.53 -0.60
C VAL A 198 -3.31 -2.20 -0.76
N ASN A 199 -2.99 -2.65 -1.97
CA ASN A 199 -1.74 -3.31 -2.28
C ASN A 199 -0.51 -2.42 -2.11
N VAL A 200 -0.62 -1.11 -2.32
CA VAL A 200 0.46 -0.18 -1.96
C VAL A 200 0.88 -0.38 -0.51
N GLY A 201 -0.07 -0.29 0.43
CA GLY A 201 0.23 -0.46 1.86
C GLY A 201 0.78 -1.85 2.19
N LEU A 202 0.19 -2.90 1.60
CA LEU A 202 0.61 -4.28 1.84
C LEU A 202 2.03 -4.56 1.33
N SER A 203 2.39 -4.03 0.17
CA SER A 203 3.74 -4.17 -0.39
C SER A 203 4.77 -3.46 0.48
N TRP A 204 4.47 -2.25 0.99
CA TRP A 204 5.33 -1.56 1.95
C TRP A 204 5.56 -2.42 3.21
N VAL A 205 4.51 -2.98 3.80
CA VAL A 205 4.64 -3.85 4.97
C VAL A 205 5.53 -5.05 4.65
N GLY A 206 5.31 -5.72 3.53
CA GLY A 206 6.10 -6.89 3.13
C GLY A 206 7.57 -6.58 2.91
N VAL A 207 7.86 -5.51 2.20
CA VAL A 207 9.24 -5.10 1.91
C VAL A 207 9.98 -4.66 3.17
N ILE A 208 9.37 -3.81 4.01
CA ILE A 208 10.00 -3.37 5.26
C ILE A 208 10.30 -4.54 6.18
N VAL A 209 9.38 -5.50 6.30
CA VAL A 209 9.63 -6.73 7.08
C VAL A 209 10.75 -7.57 6.45
N GLY A 210 10.76 -7.70 5.13
CA GLY A 210 11.85 -8.36 4.41
C GLY A 210 13.19 -7.69 4.66
N GLU A 211 13.27 -6.37 4.55
CA GLU A 211 14.49 -5.60 4.82
C GLU A 211 14.95 -5.72 6.29
N PHE A 212 14.04 -5.82 7.26
CA PHE A 212 14.39 -6.06 8.66
C PHE A 212 15.14 -7.38 8.87
N LEU A 213 14.79 -8.38 8.09
CA LEU A 213 15.31 -9.72 8.29
C LEU A 213 16.65 -9.96 7.58
N VAL A 214 16.88 -9.29 6.43
CA VAL A 214 17.96 -9.73 5.54
C VAL A 214 18.77 -8.66 4.88
N SER A 215 18.29 -7.44 4.86
CA SER A 215 18.92 -6.45 4.01
C SER A 215 20.18 -5.84 4.65
N SER A 216 21.14 -5.48 3.81
CA SER A 216 22.24 -4.60 4.17
C SER A 216 22.00 -3.15 3.71
N LYS A 217 20.87 -2.90 3.03
CA LYS A 217 20.44 -1.61 2.51
C LYS A 217 18.92 -1.51 2.56
N GLY A 218 18.38 -0.31 2.47
CA GLY A 218 16.96 -0.05 2.53
C GLY A 218 16.56 0.74 3.76
N LEU A 219 15.30 1.24 3.77
CA LEU A 219 14.77 2.01 4.91
C LEU A 219 14.48 1.10 6.10
N GLY A 220 14.03 -0.13 5.87
CA GLY A 220 13.85 -1.13 6.91
C GLY A 220 15.17 -1.52 7.55
N TYR A 221 16.25 -1.66 6.75
CA TYR A 221 17.58 -1.85 7.29
C TYR A 221 18.02 -0.66 8.18
N LEU A 222 17.75 0.60 7.77
CA LEU A 222 18.06 1.76 8.60
C LEU A 222 17.34 1.72 9.95
N ILE A 223 16.12 1.23 10.00
CA ILE A 223 15.38 1.07 11.26
C ILE A 223 16.09 0.05 12.16
N ILE A 224 16.36 -1.15 11.64
CA ILE A 224 16.99 -2.22 12.43
C ILE A 224 18.41 -1.82 12.89
N SER A 225 19.21 -1.24 12.01
CA SER A 225 20.55 -0.76 12.36
C SER A 225 20.52 0.37 13.40
N GLY A 226 19.54 1.28 13.28
CA GLY A 226 19.30 2.33 14.28
C GLY A 226 18.97 1.76 15.66
N PHE A 227 18.13 0.73 15.73
CA PHE A 227 17.85 0.02 17.00
C PHE A 227 19.09 -0.65 17.58
N GLN A 228 19.87 -1.33 16.75
CA GLN A 228 21.07 -2.04 17.21
C GLN A 228 22.13 -1.13 17.82
N VAL A 229 22.23 0.12 17.35
CA VAL A 229 23.20 1.11 17.87
C VAL A 229 22.55 2.19 18.74
N PHE A 230 21.30 1.98 19.17
CA PHE A 230 20.52 2.93 19.99
C PHE A 230 20.40 4.33 19.37
N ASN A 231 20.49 4.44 18.03
CA ASN A 231 20.29 5.68 17.29
C ASN A 231 18.82 5.82 16.86
N PHE A 232 17.97 6.20 17.80
CA PHE A 232 16.53 6.35 17.53
C PHE A 232 16.21 7.50 16.57
N THR A 233 17.07 8.50 16.45
CA THR A 233 16.91 9.56 15.45
C THR A 233 16.95 8.97 14.03
N LEU A 234 17.83 7.99 13.78
CA LEU A 234 17.89 7.28 12.50
C LEU A 234 16.63 6.43 12.25
N VAL A 235 16.11 5.80 13.30
CA VAL A 235 14.86 5.05 13.24
C VAL A 235 13.70 5.95 12.84
N PHE A 236 13.53 7.10 13.53
CA PHE A 236 12.47 8.06 13.21
C PHE A 236 12.64 8.68 11.83
N LEU A 237 13.88 8.96 11.39
CA LEU A 237 14.14 9.40 10.03
C LEU A 237 13.64 8.40 9.00
N ALA A 238 13.99 7.12 9.15
CA ALA A 238 13.55 6.07 8.24
C ALA A 238 12.02 5.91 8.24
N LEU A 239 11.38 5.95 9.42
CA LEU A 239 9.91 5.92 9.53
C LEU A 239 9.24 7.09 8.81
N VAL A 240 9.74 8.32 8.99
CA VAL A 240 9.22 9.51 8.29
C VAL A 240 9.38 9.35 6.77
N MET A 241 10.54 8.86 6.30
CA MET A 241 10.77 8.61 4.87
C MET A 241 9.80 7.57 4.31
N ILE A 242 9.55 6.48 5.03
CA ILE A 242 8.56 5.46 4.63
C ILE A 242 7.18 6.09 4.50
N VAL A 243 6.72 6.88 5.48
CA VAL A 243 5.40 7.55 5.45
C VAL A 243 5.28 8.49 4.24
N VAL A 244 6.32 9.28 3.97
CA VAL A 244 6.33 10.19 2.82
C VAL A 244 6.26 9.42 1.51
N LEU A 245 7.12 8.43 1.32
CA LEU A 245 7.19 7.64 0.08
C LEU A 245 5.93 6.80 -0.15
N ALA A 246 5.40 6.17 0.90
CA ALA A 246 4.14 5.44 0.83
C ALA A 246 2.97 6.35 0.45
N THR A 247 2.93 7.57 1.00
CA THR A 247 1.92 8.57 0.65
C THR A 247 2.04 9.02 -0.80
N LEU A 248 3.27 9.24 -1.29
CA LEU A 248 3.51 9.59 -2.69
C LEU A 248 3.09 8.46 -3.64
N MET A 249 3.46 7.22 -3.32
CA MET A 249 3.07 6.04 -4.10
C MET A 249 1.54 5.85 -4.11
N TYR A 250 0.88 6.01 -2.94
CA TYR A 250 -0.57 5.96 -2.83
C TYR A 250 -1.25 7.01 -3.72
N LYS A 251 -0.76 8.26 -3.68
CA LYS A 251 -1.29 9.34 -4.53
C LYS A 251 -1.06 9.08 -6.01
N ALA A 252 0.08 8.51 -6.39
CA ALA A 252 0.34 8.13 -7.78
C ALA A 252 -0.68 7.11 -8.27
N VAL A 253 -0.97 6.07 -7.47
CA VAL A 253 -2.00 5.07 -7.77
C VAL A 253 -3.40 5.70 -7.80
N GLU A 254 -3.72 6.61 -6.88
CA GLU A 254 -4.99 7.36 -6.88
C GLU A 254 -5.17 8.19 -8.15
N LEU A 255 -4.12 8.81 -8.67
CA LEU A 255 -4.17 9.56 -9.93
C LEU A 255 -4.45 8.64 -11.14
N VAL A 256 -3.84 7.46 -11.15
CA VAL A 256 -4.11 6.44 -12.18
C VAL A 256 -5.56 5.99 -12.10
N GLU A 257 -6.06 5.68 -10.89
CA GLU A 257 -7.46 5.31 -10.66
C GLU A 257 -8.43 6.37 -11.20
N ARG A 258 -8.21 7.64 -10.87
CA ARG A 258 -9.08 8.74 -11.31
C ARG A 258 -9.12 8.86 -12.84
N ARG A 259 -8.00 8.64 -13.51
CA ARG A 259 -7.94 8.67 -14.99
C ARG A 259 -8.71 7.51 -15.62
N ILE A 260 -8.61 6.32 -15.04
CA ILE A 260 -9.26 5.11 -15.58
C ILE A 260 -10.76 5.11 -15.31
N LEU A 261 -11.18 5.52 -14.10
CA LEU A 261 -12.60 5.52 -13.71
C LEU A 261 -13.36 6.81 -14.10
N GLY A 262 -12.70 7.78 -14.71
CA GLY A 262 -13.34 9.03 -15.16
C GLY A 262 -13.89 9.92 -14.02
N LYS A 263 -13.30 9.85 -12.81
CA LYS A 263 -13.74 10.57 -11.61
C LYS A 263 -12.93 11.82 -11.35
#